data_88e5e052a6191308adc370657a6eb950
#
_entry.id   88e5e052a6191308adc370657a6eb950
#
_cell.length_a   1.000
_cell.length_b   1.000
_cell.length_c   1.000
_cell.angle_alpha   90.00
_cell.angle_beta   90.00
_cell.angle_gamma   90.00
#
_symmetry.space_group_name_H-M   'P 1'
#
loop_
_entity.id
_entity.type
_entity.pdbx_description
1 polymer ?
#
loop_
_entity_poly.entity_id
_entity_poly.type
_entity_poly.pdbx_seq_one_letter_code
_entity_poly.pdbx_strand_id
1 'polypeptide(L)'
;VAALAGTALSGEAGEKLLALGLAKLEQALPVTVQPDGGHAKRCPRSALELLFDLRALDEALVQRGQGAPESLLRAIDRLSGAVRFFTLADGALPELQGGEAGTKAYVAAAGAAESGSPPPASRNGYQRLDGRSLQVFVDAAPPASGAWSINACAQPLAVELLADGRRLIAASAWSPEAAGPQALRLVDASSTLSIADAACGEPLRGFRAATLGPRLVGAYETVEVRRQEAEGALLVELSHDGWVRRFGMKHERRLYLDIAADELRGEDALVPVDPQGQGEEGRRFIPFKIRFQVHPDVSASLARDGKSVLLRAAEDDHGWWLRNDAQSADIETSVYFQDGKARRAQQVVLRGQARAESGARVRWKLTSAAPGKG
;
A
#
# COMPACT_ATOMS: atom_id res chain seq x y z
N VAL A 1 23.17 -3.04 13.35
CA VAL A 1 23.51 -3.39 14.74
C VAL A 1 25.02 -3.50 14.94
N ALA A 2 25.75 -4.43 14.24
CA ALA A 2 27.17 -4.66 14.49
C ALA A 2 28.03 -3.39 14.29
N ALA A 3 27.82 -2.62 13.21
CA ALA A 3 28.53 -1.37 12.97
C ALA A 3 28.28 -0.33 14.08
N LEU A 4 27.01 -0.12 14.46
CA LEU A 4 26.65 0.79 15.58
C LEU A 4 27.24 0.32 16.91
N ALA A 5 27.20 -0.98 17.22
CA ALA A 5 27.87 -1.50 18.42
C ALA A 5 29.39 -1.26 18.39
N GLY A 6 30.02 -1.42 17.20
CA GLY A 6 31.45 -1.12 17.00
C GLY A 6 31.82 0.36 17.21
N THR A 7 30.90 1.29 16.87
CA THR A 7 31.13 2.71 17.17
C THR A 7 31.02 3.05 18.68
N ALA A 8 30.25 2.28 19.44
CA ALA A 8 30.07 2.50 20.88
C ALA A 8 31.19 1.88 21.75
N LEU A 9 31.93 0.90 21.22
CA LEU A 9 33.00 0.22 21.93
C LEU A 9 34.36 0.88 21.65
N SER A 10 35.19 0.98 22.68
CA SER A 10 36.56 1.45 22.55
C SER A 10 37.58 0.30 22.36
N GLY A 11 38.74 0.62 21.81
CA GLY A 11 39.86 -0.30 21.63
C GLY A 11 39.68 -1.26 20.46
N GLU A 12 40.60 -2.22 20.34
CA GLU A 12 40.72 -3.13 19.19
C GLU A 12 39.46 -3.98 18.91
N ALA A 13 38.74 -4.35 19.97
CA ALA A 13 37.48 -5.11 19.81
C ALA A 13 36.39 -4.27 19.14
N GLY A 14 36.26 -2.99 19.49
CA GLY A 14 35.34 -2.05 18.84
C GLY A 14 35.68 -1.82 17.37
N GLU A 15 36.97 -1.61 17.07
CA GLU A 15 37.45 -1.42 15.69
C GLU A 15 37.18 -2.64 14.80
N LYS A 16 37.48 -3.85 15.31
CA LYS A 16 37.20 -5.10 14.59
C LYS A 16 35.70 -5.28 14.33
N LEU A 17 34.86 -4.98 15.33
CA LEU A 17 33.39 -5.12 15.18
C LEU A 17 32.83 -4.09 14.18
N LEU A 18 33.36 -2.85 14.22
CA LEU A 18 32.98 -1.80 13.27
C LEU A 18 33.37 -2.19 11.84
N ALA A 19 34.61 -2.62 11.61
CA ALA A 19 35.08 -3.04 10.30
C ALA A 19 34.26 -4.20 9.75
N LEU A 20 33.97 -5.22 10.57
CA LEU A 20 33.10 -6.34 10.19
C LEU A 20 31.67 -5.87 9.87
N GLY A 21 31.13 -4.96 10.68
CA GLY A 21 29.78 -4.41 10.49
C GLY A 21 29.64 -3.62 9.21
N LEU A 22 30.62 -2.75 8.89
CA LEU A 22 30.65 -1.97 7.66
C LEU A 22 30.80 -2.86 6.42
N ALA A 23 31.69 -3.87 6.45
CA ALA A 23 31.85 -4.81 5.34
C ALA A 23 30.56 -5.61 5.06
N LYS A 24 29.85 -6.05 6.10
CA LYS A 24 28.54 -6.71 5.94
C LYS A 24 27.47 -5.76 5.41
N LEU A 25 27.47 -4.50 5.86
CA LEU A 25 26.53 -3.49 5.40
C LEU A 25 26.74 -3.20 3.91
N GLU A 26 27.97 -3.06 3.45
CA GLU A 26 28.30 -2.85 2.04
C GLU A 26 27.77 -3.97 1.13
N GLN A 27 27.78 -5.22 1.59
CA GLN A 27 27.18 -6.35 0.87
C GLN A 27 25.66 -6.35 0.93
N ALA A 28 25.06 -5.92 2.04
CA ALA A 28 23.61 -5.97 2.25
C ALA A 28 22.86 -4.81 1.57
N LEU A 29 23.43 -3.59 1.55
CA LEU A 29 22.73 -2.42 1.02
C LEU A 29 22.26 -2.58 -0.43
N PRO A 30 23.05 -3.11 -1.39
CA PRO A 30 22.61 -3.25 -2.78
C PRO A 30 21.41 -4.18 -2.99
N VAL A 31 21.20 -5.16 -2.09
CA VAL A 31 20.07 -6.10 -2.16
C VAL A 31 18.89 -5.66 -1.31
N THR A 32 19.08 -4.69 -0.41
CA THR A 32 18.05 -4.17 0.50
C THR A 32 17.43 -2.88 -0.02
N VAL A 33 18.26 -1.97 -0.55
CA VAL A 33 17.84 -0.67 -1.09
C VAL A 33 17.84 -0.72 -2.60
N GLN A 34 16.67 -0.64 -3.21
CA GLN A 34 16.50 -0.70 -4.65
C GLN A 34 17.09 0.56 -5.34
N PRO A 35 17.37 0.54 -6.64
CA PRO A 35 17.92 1.69 -7.36
C PRO A 35 17.06 2.96 -7.23
N ASP A 36 15.74 2.81 -7.12
CA ASP A 36 14.79 3.90 -6.91
C ASP A 36 14.66 4.33 -5.43
N GLY A 37 15.42 3.71 -4.52
CA GLY A 37 15.45 3.99 -3.10
C GLY A 37 14.39 3.22 -2.29
N GLY A 38 13.56 2.41 -2.91
CA GLY A 38 12.61 1.56 -2.21
C GLY A 38 13.31 0.46 -1.41
N HIS A 39 12.66 0.00 -0.33
CA HIS A 39 13.12 -1.16 0.43
C HIS A 39 12.70 -2.47 -0.27
N ALA A 40 13.54 -3.50 -0.25
CA ALA A 40 13.26 -4.80 -0.89
C ALA A 40 11.98 -5.50 -0.38
N LYS A 41 11.53 -5.20 0.83
CA LYS A 41 10.24 -5.67 1.37
C LYS A 41 9.04 -4.95 0.74
N ARG A 42 9.23 -3.88 -0.01
CA ARG A 42 8.21 -2.97 -0.51
C ARG A 42 7.36 -2.31 0.58
N CYS A 43 7.74 -2.43 1.85
CA CYS A 43 7.06 -1.84 2.99
C CYS A 43 7.59 -0.40 3.23
N PRO A 44 6.74 0.66 3.13
CA PRO A 44 7.16 2.04 3.37
C PRO A 44 7.77 2.26 4.77
N ARG A 45 7.20 1.60 5.78
CA ARG A 45 7.70 1.62 7.15
C ARG A 45 9.14 1.08 7.25
N SER A 46 9.44 -0.04 6.58
CA SER A 46 10.79 -0.61 6.58
C SER A 46 11.81 0.30 5.90
N ALA A 47 11.42 1.09 4.89
CA ALA A 47 12.31 2.10 4.30
C ALA A 47 12.63 3.22 5.29
N LEU A 48 11.65 3.71 6.04
CA LEU A 48 11.83 4.72 7.07
C LEU A 48 12.73 4.23 8.21
N GLU A 49 12.48 3.03 8.74
CA GLU A 49 13.27 2.43 9.83
C GLU A 49 14.72 2.22 9.42
N LEU A 50 14.96 1.71 8.22
CA LEU A 50 16.32 1.57 7.70
C LEU A 50 16.99 2.93 7.54
N LEU A 51 16.28 3.96 7.09
CA LEU A 51 16.84 5.33 7.01
C LEU A 51 17.29 5.85 8.37
N PHE A 52 16.51 5.63 9.42
CA PHE A 52 16.92 6.01 10.79
C PHE A 52 18.19 5.27 11.23
N ASP A 53 18.23 3.95 11.01
CA ASP A 53 19.40 3.14 11.38
C ASP A 53 20.68 3.60 10.66
N LEU A 54 20.57 3.91 9.36
CA LEU A 54 21.74 4.34 8.57
C LEU A 54 22.17 5.76 8.94
N ARG A 55 21.25 6.68 9.23
CA ARG A 55 21.57 8.04 9.71
C ARG A 55 22.23 8.02 11.10
N ALA A 56 21.71 7.18 12.01
CA ALA A 56 22.34 7.01 13.32
C ALA A 56 23.76 6.46 13.20
N LEU A 57 24.02 5.55 12.24
CA LEU A 57 25.37 5.06 11.98
C LEU A 57 26.28 6.15 11.40
N ASP A 58 25.80 6.92 10.42
CA ASP A 58 26.53 8.04 9.83
C ASP A 58 26.94 9.05 10.90
N GLU A 59 26.01 9.49 11.73
CA GLU A 59 26.26 10.40 12.83
C GLU A 59 27.30 9.83 13.83
N ALA A 60 27.18 8.56 14.20
CA ALA A 60 28.13 7.90 15.10
C ALA A 60 29.55 7.81 14.50
N LEU A 61 29.67 7.61 13.18
CA LEU A 61 30.94 7.62 12.47
C LEU A 61 31.58 9.05 12.50
N VAL A 62 30.77 10.08 12.21
CA VAL A 62 31.19 11.47 12.25
C VAL A 62 31.71 11.86 13.66
N GLN A 63 30.99 11.46 14.71
CA GLN A 63 31.39 11.71 16.10
C GLN A 63 32.74 11.04 16.45
N ARG A 64 33.12 9.96 15.78
CA ARG A 64 34.41 9.30 15.89
C ARG A 64 35.50 9.93 15.00
N GLY A 65 35.19 10.97 14.24
CA GLY A 65 36.08 11.56 13.24
C GLY A 65 36.34 10.66 12.04
N GLN A 66 35.43 9.71 11.74
CA GLN A 66 35.52 8.82 10.60
C GLN A 66 34.51 9.23 9.54
N GLY A 67 34.92 9.23 8.27
CA GLY A 67 33.99 9.41 7.15
C GLY A 67 33.13 8.18 6.92
N ALA A 68 31.84 8.38 6.61
CA ALA A 68 30.96 7.29 6.22
C ALA A 68 31.33 6.73 4.84
N PRO A 69 31.23 5.40 4.63
CA PRO A 69 31.42 4.81 3.31
C PRO A 69 30.44 5.39 2.27
N GLU A 70 30.89 5.54 1.03
CA GLU A 70 30.04 6.08 -0.05
C GLU A 70 28.76 5.25 -0.29
N SER A 71 28.82 3.92 -0.11
CA SER A 71 27.66 3.04 -0.18
C SER A 71 26.60 3.36 0.86
N LEU A 72 27.01 3.75 2.08
CA LEU A 72 26.11 4.18 3.16
C LEU A 72 25.45 5.52 2.79
N LEU A 73 26.23 6.52 2.37
CA LEU A 73 25.70 7.84 1.99
C LEU A 73 24.72 7.77 0.83
N ARG A 74 25.04 6.96 -0.21
CA ARG A 74 24.11 6.71 -1.32
C ARG A 74 22.81 6.03 -0.89
N ALA A 75 22.90 5.09 0.06
CA ALA A 75 21.70 4.43 0.58
C ALA A 75 20.81 5.40 1.37
N ILE A 76 21.39 6.27 2.19
CA ILE A 76 20.69 7.34 2.92
C ILE A 76 19.99 8.28 1.94
N ASP A 77 20.68 8.75 0.89
CA ASP A 77 20.10 9.64 -0.11
C ASP A 77 18.89 8.99 -0.82
N ARG A 78 19.06 7.76 -1.31
CA ARG A 78 18.00 7.00 -1.99
C ARG A 78 16.79 6.76 -1.08
N LEU A 79 17.02 6.31 0.15
CA LEU A 79 15.95 6.09 1.13
C LEU A 79 15.25 7.40 1.52
N SER A 80 15.98 8.50 1.67
CA SER A 80 15.41 9.83 1.92
C SER A 80 14.43 10.22 0.81
N GLY A 81 14.83 10.01 -0.46
CA GLY A 81 13.95 10.21 -1.61
C GLY A 81 12.71 9.29 -1.59
N ALA A 82 12.85 8.04 -1.14
CA ALA A 82 11.72 7.12 -1.00
C ALA A 82 10.77 7.50 0.14
N VAL A 83 11.30 7.84 1.31
CA VAL A 83 10.47 8.28 2.45
C VAL A 83 9.69 9.55 2.09
N ARG A 84 10.30 10.49 1.37
CA ARG A 84 9.59 11.69 0.86
C ARG A 84 8.45 11.30 -0.09
N PHE A 85 8.66 10.36 -1.00
CA PHE A 85 7.60 9.83 -1.89
C PHE A 85 6.47 9.18 -1.08
N PHE A 86 6.80 8.43 -0.03
CA PHE A 86 5.84 7.76 0.84
C PHE A 86 5.16 8.70 1.83
N THR A 87 5.68 9.89 2.10
CA THR A 87 5.00 10.84 2.99
C THR A 87 3.76 11.39 2.30
N LEU A 88 2.59 11.00 2.82
CA LEU A 88 1.28 11.40 2.30
C LEU A 88 0.88 12.80 2.80
N ALA A 89 -0.26 13.31 2.33
CA ALA A 89 -0.75 14.63 2.67
C ALA A 89 -1.07 14.82 4.17
N ASP A 90 -1.33 13.73 4.90
CA ASP A 90 -1.49 13.71 6.36
C ASP A 90 -0.16 13.72 7.13
N GLY A 91 0.97 13.65 6.42
CA GLY A 91 2.31 13.59 6.98
C GLY A 91 2.72 12.20 7.48
N ALA A 92 1.92 11.17 7.25
CA ALA A 92 2.18 9.78 7.62
C ALA A 92 2.54 8.93 6.39
N LEU A 93 2.88 7.65 6.59
CA LEU A 93 3.20 6.71 5.52
C LEU A 93 1.96 5.93 5.06
N PRO A 94 1.96 5.36 3.84
CA PRO A 94 0.97 4.36 3.44
C PRO A 94 1.06 3.11 4.32
N GLU A 95 -0.08 2.47 4.56
CA GLU A 95 -0.24 1.30 5.43
C GLU A 95 -0.23 -0.01 4.64
N LEU A 96 0.58 -0.08 3.62
CA LEU A 96 0.64 -1.20 2.68
C LEU A 96 1.85 -2.10 2.95
N GLN A 97 1.76 -3.36 2.52
CA GLN A 97 2.84 -4.34 2.55
C GLN A 97 3.44 -4.56 3.95
N GLY A 98 2.58 -4.64 4.98
CA GLY A 98 2.96 -5.01 6.34
C GLY A 98 3.59 -3.87 7.15
N GLY A 99 3.14 -2.65 6.95
CA GLY A 99 3.56 -1.47 7.69
C GLY A 99 2.39 -0.65 8.23
N GLU A 100 2.61 -0.01 9.36
CA GLU A 100 1.72 1.00 9.93
C GLU A 100 2.13 2.41 9.47
N ALA A 101 1.19 3.34 9.46
CA ALA A 101 1.40 4.72 9.00
C ALA A 101 2.50 5.47 9.76
N GLY A 102 2.64 5.20 11.04
CA GLY A 102 3.46 6.02 11.94
C GLY A 102 2.83 7.39 12.20
N THR A 103 3.37 8.13 13.15
CA THR A 103 2.93 9.50 13.40
C THR A 103 3.64 10.49 12.47
N LYS A 104 3.00 11.62 12.17
CA LYS A 104 3.62 12.72 11.42
C LYS A 104 4.96 13.14 12.01
N ALA A 105 5.06 13.24 13.35
CA ALA A 105 6.30 13.61 14.04
C ALA A 105 7.40 12.56 13.81
N TYR A 106 7.07 11.28 13.83
CA TYR A 106 8.02 10.20 13.59
C TYR A 106 8.55 10.23 12.15
N VAL A 107 7.67 10.43 11.17
CA VAL A 107 8.07 10.54 9.75
C VAL A 107 8.92 11.80 9.52
N ALA A 108 8.52 12.93 10.11
CA ALA A 108 9.25 14.20 10.00
C ALA A 108 10.65 14.13 10.64
N ALA A 109 10.82 13.38 11.74
CA ALA A 109 12.11 13.18 12.39
C ALA A 109 13.15 12.51 11.48
N ALA A 110 12.74 11.81 10.43
CA ALA A 110 13.66 11.28 9.43
C ALA A 110 14.34 12.37 8.59
N GLY A 111 13.90 13.63 8.66
CA GLY A 111 14.49 14.77 7.93
C GLY A 111 14.47 14.60 6.41
N ALA A 112 13.57 13.75 5.88
CA ALA A 112 13.50 13.47 4.44
C ALA A 112 12.77 14.56 3.64
N ALA A 113 12.09 15.50 4.32
CA ALA A 113 11.19 16.47 3.72
C ALA A 113 11.86 17.73 3.12
N GLU A 114 13.16 17.91 3.27
CA GLU A 114 13.85 19.19 3.05
C GLU A 114 14.13 19.55 1.58
N SER A 115 13.77 18.75 0.59
CA SER A 115 13.96 19.14 -0.80
C SER A 115 12.66 19.73 -1.38
N GLY A 116 12.75 20.96 -1.87
CA GLY A 116 11.60 21.70 -2.46
C GLY A 116 11.03 21.14 -3.77
N SER A 117 11.51 19.97 -4.24
CA SER A 117 10.97 19.33 -5.44
C SER A 117 9.78 18.43 -5.12
N PRO A 118 8.73 18.40 -5.95
CA PRO A 118 7.61 17.48 -5.77
C PRO A 118 8.10 16.03 -5.80
N PRO A 119 7.43 15.11 -5.08
CA PRO A 119 7.78 13.71 -5.14
C PRO A 119 7.52 13.16 -6.56
N PRO A 120 8.27 12.12 -6.97
CA PRO A 120 8.02 11.46 -8.25
C PRO A 120 6.63 10.81 -8.28
N ALA A 121 6.10 10.57 -9.49
CA ALA A 121 4.79 9.96 -9.68
C ALA A 121 4.75 8.46 -9.28
N SER A 122 5.89 7.78 -9.31
CA SER A 122 6.01 6.35 -9.00
C SER A 122 7.33 6.03 -8.32
N ARG A 123 7.31 5.06 -7.39
CA ARG A 123 8.49 4.52 -6.72
C ARG A 123 8.18 3.18 -6.03
N ASN A 124 9.15 2.28 -6.01
CA ASN A 124 9.08 0.97 -5.33
C ASN A 124 7.81 0.16 -5.67
N GLY A 125 7.35 0.27 -6.92
CA GLY A 125 6.14 -0.40 -7.36
C GLY A 125 4.84 0.23 -6.86
N TYR A 126 4.86 1.49 -6.44
CA TYR A 126 3.67 2.27 -6.10
C TYR A 126 3.46 3.40 -7.08
N GLN A 127 2.20 3.81 -7.25
CA GLN A 127 1.80 5.01 -7.97
C GLN A 127 1.17 6.01 -7.01
N ARG A 128 1.46 7.30 -7.22
CA ARG A 128 0.91 8.41 -6.47
C ARG A 128 0.23 9.38 -7.42
N LEU A 129 -1.01 9.76 -7.14
CA LEU A 129 -1.76 10.78 -7.86
C LEU A 129 -2.11 11.89 -6.86
N ASP A 130 -1.60 13.08 -7.11
CA ASP A 130 -1.84 14.26 -6.27
C ASP A 130 -2.78 15.22 -7.01
N GLY A 131 -3.96 15.45 -6.44
CA GLY A 131 -4.95 16.44 -6.87
C GLY A 131 -4.88 17.72 -6.03
N ARG A 132 -5.99 18.46 -6.01
CA ARG A 132 -6.11 19.67 -5.18
C ARG A 132 -6.36 19.31 -3.71
N SER A 133 -7.43 18.62 -3.42
CA SER A 133 -7.75 18.10 -2.10
C SER A 133 -7.57 16.59 -2.03
N LEU A 134 -7.67 15.89 -3.15
CA LEU A 134 -7.57 14.43 -3.24
C LEU A 134 -6.13 13.97 -3.48
N GLN A 135 -5.73 12.93 -2.76
CA GLN A 135 -4.51 12.18 -2.99
C GLN A 135 -4.82 10.70 -3.04
N VAL A 136 -4.28 10.01 -4.06
CA VAL A 136 -4.43 8.58 -4.26
C VAL A 136 -3.07 7.92 -4.19
N PHE A 137 -2.96 6.87 -3.41
CA PHE A 137 -1.78 6.01 -3.36
C PHE A 137 -2.19 4.58 -3.68
N VAL A 138 -1.52 3.93 -4.63
CA VAL A 138 -1.92 2.59 -5.09
C VAL A 138 -0.72 1.65 -5.18
N ASP A 139 -0.90 0.42 -4.70
CA ASP A 139 0.05 -0.68 -4.87
C ASP A 139 0.00 -1.20 -6.31
N ALA A 140 1.07 -1.04 -7.05
CA ALA A 140 1.14 -1.22 -8.49
C ALA A 140 2.25 -2.22 -8.91
N ALA A 141 2.60 -3.17 -8.02
CA ALA A 141 3.56 -4.23 -8.32
C ALA A 141 3.25 -5.51 -7.54
N PRO A 142 3.82 -6.67 -7.91
CA PRO A 142 3.74 -7.88 -7.10
C PRO A 142 4.32 -7.68 -5.70
N PRO A 143 3.85 -8.43 -4.68
CA PRO A 143 4.43 -8.38 -3.35
C PRO A 143 5.89 -8.86 -3.38
N ALA A 144 6.66 -8.48 -2.35
CA ALA A 144 8.02 -8.98 -2.18
C ALA A 144 8.04 -10.53 -2.15
N SER A 145 9.09 -11.14 -2.69
CA SER A 145 9.22 -12.58 -2.80
C SER A 145 10.36 -13.14 -1.93
N GLY A 146 10.43 -14.46 -1.80
CA GLY A 146 11.49 -15.16 -1.08
C GLY A 146 11.60 -14.73 0.38
N ALA A 147 12.80 -14.42 0.83
CA ALA A 147 13.07 -14.00 2.21
C ALA A 147 12.43 -12.65 2.57
N TRP A 148 12.23 -11.79 1.58
CA TRP A 148 11.63 -10.48 1.77
C TRP A 148 10.12 -10.51 1.98
N SER A 149 9.45 -11.66 1.69
CA SER A 149 8.00 -11.80 1.76
C SER A 149 7.44 -12.12 3.15
N ILE A 150 8.26 -12.10 4.20
CA ILE A 150 7.81 -12.40 5.57
C ILE A 150 6.66 -11.48 6.00
N ASN A 151 6.73 -10.21 5.62
CA ASN A 151 5.72 -9.19 5.95
C ASN A 151 4.82 -8.84 4.75
N ALA A 152 5.09 -9.41 3.57
CA ALA A 152 4.37 -9.07 2.36
C ALA A 152 2.88 -9.43 2.45
N CYS A 153 2.04 -8.62 1.80
CA CYS A 153 0.59 -8.80 1.76
C CYS A 153 0.13 -9.13 0.34
N ALA A 154 -0.77 -10.09 0.21
CA ALA A 154 -1.40 -10.46 -1.06
C ALA A 154 -2.63 -9.55 -1.32
N GLN A 155 -2.39 -8.28 -1.61
CA GLN A 155 -3.39 -7.21 -1.71
C GLN A 155 -3.23 -6.44 -3.03
N PRO A 156 -3.44 -7.11 -4.19
CA PRO A 156 -3.16 -6.52 -5.49
C PRO A 156 -3.97 -5.27 -5.75
N LEU A 157 -3.33 -4.23 -6.29
CA LEU A 157 -3.92 -2.96 -6.67
C LEU A 157 -4.65 -2.25 -5.52
N ALA A 158 -4.27 -2.53 -4.26
CA ALA A 158 -4.84 -1.88 -3.09
C ALA A 158 -4.62 -0.37 -3.15
N VAL A 159 -5.63 0.41 -2.76
CA VAL A 159 -5.59 1.87 -2.76
C VAL A 159 -5.77 2.45 -1.36
N GLU A 160 -5.11 3.56 -1.12
CA GLU A 160 -5.41 4.49 -0.03
C GLU A 160 -5.81 5.84 -0.63
N LEU A 161 -6.81 6.48 -0.04
CA LEU A 161 -7.36 7.76 -0.49
C LEU A 161 -7.36 8.75 0.65
N LEU A 162 -6.76 9.90 0.40
CA LEU A 162 -6.80 11.03 1.31
C LEU A 162 -7.61 12.16 0.65
N ALA A 163 -8.31 12.91 1.47
CA ALA A 163 -8.98 14.12 1.07
C ALA A 163 -8.77 15.21 2.13
N ASP A 164 -8.43 16.41 1.70
CA ASP A 164 -8.13 17.56 2.57
C ASP A 164 -7.09 17.22 3.65
N GLY A 165 -6.06 16.42 3.28
CA GLY A 165 -5.03 15.96 4.19
C GLY A 165 -5.50 14.95 5.25
N ARG A 166 -6.70 14.36 5.09
CA ARG A 166 -7.25 13.32 5.98
C ARG A 166 -7.42 12.01 5.24
N ARG A 167 -7.06 10.92 5.89
CA ARG A 167 -7.19 9.57 5.33
C ARG A 167 -8.65 9.13 5.39
N LEU A 168 -9.29 8.96 4.24
CA LEU A 168 -10.66 8.45 4.12
C LEU A 168 -10.68 6.94 3.97
N ILE A 169 -9.88 6.43 3.03
CA ILE A 169 -9.73 5.01 2.73
C ILE A 169 -8.29 4.62 3.03
N ALA A 170 -8.14 3.58 3.82
CA ALA A 170 -6.89 3.08 4.35
C ALA A 170 -6.68 1.59 3.97
N ALA A 171 -5.63 0.96 4.48
CA ALA A 171 -5.53 -0.49 4.61
C ALA A 171 -5.94 -0.89 6.04
N SER A 172 -5.81 -2.18 6.38
CA SER A 172 -5.99 -2.62 7.78
C SER A 172 -4.83 -2.22 8.69
N ALA A 173 -3.76 -1.64 8.14
CA ALA A 173 -2.51 -1.30 8.81
C ALA A 173 -1.88 -2.50 9.55
N TRP A 174 -2.07 -3.71 9.04
CA TRP A 174 -1.45 -4.89 9.63
C TRP A 174 0.09 -4.80 9.53
N SER A 175 0.74 -5.08 10.63
CA SER A 175 2.20 -5.21 10.71
C SER A 175 2.56 -6.47 11.52
N PRO A 176 3.81 -6.95 11.48
CA PRO A 176 4.27 -8.07 12.31
C PRO A 176 4.10 -7.83 13.80
N GLU A 177 4.15 -6.58 14.23
CA GLU A 177 3.97 -6.14 15.62
C GLU A 177 2.50 -6.26 16.06
N ALA A 178 1.58 -6.20 15.11
CA ALA A 178 0.14 -6.35 15.34
C ALA A 178 -0.22 -7.80 15.63
N ALA A 179 0.39 -8.55 16.45
CA ALA A 179 0.11 -9.92 16.93
C ALA A 179 -1.24 -10.53 16.45
N GLY A 180 -1.65 -10.20 15.24
CA GLY A 180 -2.95 -10.46 14.64
C GLY A 180 -2.95 -11.64 13.69
N PRO A 181 -4.13 -12.07 13.24
CA PRO A 181 -4.27 -13.16 12.31
C PRO A 181 -3.57 -12.85 10.99
N GLN A 182 -2.81 -13.80 10.47
CA GLN A 182 -2.15 -13.70 9.16
C GLN A 182 -3.16 -13.46 8.02
N ALA A 183 -4.45 -13.72 8.25
CA ALA A 183 -5.55 -13.41 7.32
C ALA A 183 -5.64 -11.93 6.95
N LEU A 184 -5.16 -11.02 7.80
CA LEU A 184 -5.13 -9.57 7.51
C LEU A 184 -4.10 -9.18 6.43
N ARG A 185 -3.25 -10.10 6.03
CA ARG A 185 -2.35 -9.94 4.87
C ARG A 185 -3.02 -10.25 3.53
N LEU A 186 -4.27 -10.72 3.57
CA LEU A 186 -5.00 -11.16 2.40
C LEU A 186 -5.90 -10.05 1.85
N VAL A 187 -6.40 -10.28 0.66
CA VAL A 187 -7.18 -9.33 -0.15
C VAL A 187 -8.39 -8.72 0.58
N ASP A 188 -9.03 -9.48 1.47
CA ASP A 188 -10.23 -9.01 2.17
C ASP A 188 -9.98 -7.94 3.24
N ALA A 189 -8.73 -7.75 3.64
CA ALA A 189 -8.31 -6.73 4.60
C ALA A 189 -7.77 -5.45 3.93
N SER A 190 -8.02 -5.25 2.64
CA SER A 190 -7.53 -4.10 1.88
C SER A 190 -8.56 -3.52 0.93
N SER A 191 -8.27 -2.35 0.39
CA SER A 191 -9.16 -1.62 -0.52
C SER A 191 -8.92 -2.05 -1.97
N THR A 192 -9.38 -3.29 -2.28
CA THR A 192 -9.24 -3.91 -3.62
C THR A 192 -10.39 -4.86 -3.93
N LEU A 193 -10.31 -5.54 -5.09
CA LEU A 193 -11.28 -6.52 -5.55
C LEU A 193 -10.87 -7.95 -5.13
N SER A 194 -11.83 -8.73 -4.61
CA SER A 194 -11.70 -10.16 -4.34
C SER A 194 -12.78 -10.98 -5.06
N ILE A 195 -12.45 -12.23 -5.42
CA ILE A 195 -13.35 -13.16 -6.10
C ILE A 195 -13.68 -14.33 -5.18
N ALA A 196 -14.95 -14.60 -4.97
CA ALA A 196 -15.47 -15.80 -4.30
C ALA A 196 -14.76 -16.11 -2.96
N ASP A 197 -14.43 -15.06 -2.19
CA ASP A 197 -13.70 -15.16 -0.92
C ASP A 197 -12.36 -15.94 -1.02
N ALA A 198 -11.74 -15.91 -2.20
CA ALA A 198 -10.46 -16.55 -2.46
C ALA A 198 -9.30 -15.60 -2.19
N ALA A 199 -8.15 -16.15 -1.86
CA ALA A 199 -6.89 -15.43 -1.75
C ALA A 199 -6.06 -15.56 -3.04
N CYS A 200 -5.29 -14.53 -3.38
CA CYS A 200 -4.31 -14.52 -4.47
C CYS A 200 -2.86 -14.57 -3.93
N GLY A 201 -2.65 -15.39 -2.92
CA GLY A 201 -1.41 -15.63 -2.20
C GLY A 201 -1.72 -15.97 -0.74
N GLU A 202 -0.88 -16.77 -0.09
CA GLU A 202 -1.09 -17.21 1.30
C GLU A 202 0.22 -17.19 2.09
N PRO A 203 0.19 -16.78 3.37
CA PRO A 203 1.33 -16.96 4.27
C PRO A 203 1.58 -18.46 4.54
N LEU A 204 2.85 -18.88 4.56
CA LEU A 204 3.25 -20.20 5.01
C LEU A 204 2.68 -20.47 6.41
N ARG A 205 2.32 -21.73 6.67
CA ARG A 205 1.78 -22.21 7.95
C ARG A 205 2.55 -23.45 8.45
N GLY A 206 2.32 -23.81 9.69
CA GLY A 206 2.86 -25.02 10.33
C GLY A 206 4.38 -25.07 10.33
N PHE A 207 4.96 -26.25 10.12
CA PHE A 207 6.41 -26.49 10.18
C PHE A 207 7.22 -25.60 9.21
N ARG A 208 6.69 -25.36 8.01
CA ARG A 208 7.36 -24.48 7.03
C ARG A 208 7.45 -23.04 7.53
N ALA A 209 6.41 -22.53 8.16
CA ALA A 209 6.43 -21.20 8.76
C ALA A 209 7.36 -21.14 9.99
N ALA A 210 7.46 -22.19 10.78
CA ALA A 210 8.38 -22.26 11.92
C ALA A 210 9.85 -22.19 11.48
N THR A 211 10.18 -22.73 10.30
CA THR A 211 11.56 -22.75 9.78
C THR A 211 11.91 -21.52 8.96
N LEU A 212 11.00 -21.07 8.08
CA LEU A 212 11.26 -20.02 7.08
C LEU A 212 10.59 -18.69 7.42
N GLY A 213 9.83 -18.63 8.50
CA GLY A 213 8.90 -17.55 8.79
C GLY A 213 7.62 -17.61 7.94
N PRO A 214 6.62 -16.77 8.23
CA PRO A 214 5.34 -16.74 7.50
C PRO A 214 5.46 -16.08 6.13
N ARG A 215 6.40 -16.51 5.30
CA ARG A 215 6.62 -16.00 3.95
C ARG A 215 5.36 -16.14 3.11
N LEU A 216 5.08 -15.15 2.28
CA LEU A 216 3.98 -15.22 1.31
C LEU A 216 4.36 -16.15 0.16
N VAL A 217 3.45 -17.04 -0.22
CA VAL A 217 3.61 -18.00 -1.32
C VAL A 217 2.38 -18.01 -2.23
N GLY A 218 2.57 -18.39 -3.50
CA GLY A 218 1.48 -18.46 -4.48
C GLY A 218 0.80 -17.12 -4.75
N ALA A 219 1.51 -16.02 -4.52
CA ALA A 219 1.01 -14.69 -4.85
C ALA A 219 1.06 -14.44 -6.38
N TYR A 220 0.34 -13.41 -6.81
CA TYR A 220 0.42 -12.90 -8.19
C TYR A 220 1.84 -12.43 -8.51
N GLU A 221 2.24 -12.65 -9.75
CA GLU A 221 3.60 -12.38 -10.21
C GLU A 221 3.66 -11.22 -11.21
N THR A 222 2.54 -10.89 -11.86
CA THR A 222 2.47 -9.87 -12.90
C THR A 222 1.51 -8.76 -12.50
N VAL A 223 2.01 -7.53 -12.53
CA VAL A 223 1.20 -6.31 -12.50
C VAL A 223 1.63 -5.42 -13.65
N GLU A 224 0.68 -5.08 -14.52
CA GLU A 224 0.89 -4.15 -15.62
C GLU A 224 0.41 -2.77 -15.19
N VAL A 225 1.16 -1.74 -15.57
CA VAL A 225 0.85 -0.35 -15.21
C VAL A 225 1.00 0.51 -16.46
N ARG A 226 -0.01 1.34 -16.72
CA ARG A 226 0.03 2.42 -17.71
C ARG A 226 -0.37 3.72 -17.02
N ARG A 227 0.44 4.75 -17.17
CA ARG A 227 0.17 6.08 -16.63
C ARG A 227 0.11 7.08 -17.76
N GLN A 228 -0.88 7.96 -17.70
CA GLN A 228 -1.05 9.07 -18.61
C GLN A 228 -1.31 10.33 -17.79
N GLU A 229 -0.66 11.42 -18.16
CA GLU A 229 -0.81 12.72 -17.53
C GLU A 229 -1.19 13.73 -18.61
N ALA A 230 -2.23 14.48 -18.35
CA ALA A 230 -2.70 15.59 -19.18
C ALA A 230 -2.88 16.82 -18.30
N GLU A 231 -3.01 17.98 -18.93
CA GLU A 231 -3.31 19.20 -18.18
C GLU A 231 -4.63 19.03 -17.39
N GLY A 232 -4.52 19.08 -16.07
CA GLY A 232 -5.66 18.96 -15.17
C GLY A 232 -6.19 17.55 -14.92
N ALA A 233 -5.51 16.49 -15.41
CA ALA A 233 -5.97 15.10 -15.21
C ALA A 233 -4.83 14.09 -15.13
N LEU A 234 -5.01 13.08 -14.29
CA LEU A 234 -4.10 11.94 -14.14
C LEU A 234 -4.88 10.65 -14.34
N LEU A 235 -4.39 9.75 -15.19
CA LEU A 235 -4.95 8.42 -15.40
C LEU A 235 -3.89 7.36 -15.08
N VAL A 236 -4.25 6.37 -14.25
CA VAL A 236 -3.47 5.17 -14.02
C VAL A 236 -4.35 3.96 -14.31
N GLU A 237 -3.89 3.12 -15.22
CA GLU A 237 -4.50 1.84 -15.55
C GLU A 237 -3.59 0.73 -15.06
N LEU A 238 -4.17 -0.22 -14.33
CA LEU A 238 -3.47 -1.29 -13.64
C LEU A 238 -4.16 -2.62 -13.95
N SER A 239 -3.40 -3.70 -14.01
CA SER A 239 -3.97 -5.04 -14.06
C SER A 239 -3.06 -6.05 -13.38
N HIS A 240 -3.64 -7.15 -12.88
CA HIS A 240 -2.89 -8.27 -12.30
C HIS A 240 -3.48 -9.62 -12.68
N ASP A 241 -2.62 -10.65 -12.62
CA ASP A 241 -2.93 -12.04 -13.00
C ASP A 241 -3.38 -12.95 -11.84
N GLY A 242 -3.48 -12.42 -10.64
CA GLY A 242 -3.74 -13.21 -9.42
C GLY A 242 -5.00 -14.08 -9.44
N TRP A 243 -5.96 -13.79 -10.31
CA TRP A 243 -7.20 -14.55 -10.46
C TRP A 243 -7.23 -15.44 -11.71
N VAL A 244 -6.22 -15.33 -12.60
CA VAL A 244 -6.19 -16.07 -13.88
C VAL A 244 -6.17 -17.57 -13.64
N ARG A 245 -5.25 -18.06 -12.81
CA ARG A 245 -5.09 -19.49 -12.58
C ARG A 245 -6.34 -20.18 -12.02
N ARG A 246 -7.11 -19.49 -11.15
CA ARG A 246 -8.26 -20.08 -10.44
C ARG A 246 -9.60 -19.81 -11.10
N PHE A 247 -9.75 -18.66 -11.73
CA PHE A 247 -11.03 -18.19 -12.26
C PHE A 247 -10.98 -17.84 -13.75
N GLY A 248 -9.82 -17.90 -14.40
CA GLY A 248 -9.65 -17.48 -15.79
C GLY A 248 -9.84 -15.97 -16.00
N MET A 249 -9.74 -15.16 -14.92
CA MET A 249 -10.03 -13.74 -14.91
C MET A 249 -8.80 -12.92 -14.59
N LYS A 250 -8.59 -11.82 -15.31
CA LYS A 250 -7.67 -10.74 -14.99
C LYS A 250 -8.44 -9.63 -14.30
N HIS A 251 -7.93 -9.08 -13.22
CA HIS A 251 -8.48 -7.87 -12.64
C HIS A 251 -7.80 -6.66 -13.23
N GLU A 252 -8.59 -5.71 -13.73
CA GLU A 252 -8.15 -4.41 -14.19
C GLU A 252 -8.74 -3.33 -13.29
N ARG A 253 -7.92 -2.35 -12.91
CA ARG A 253 -8.32 -1.16 -12.17
C ARG A 253 -7.88 0.08 -12.92
N ARG A 254 -8.81 1.04 -13.11
CA ARG A 254 -8.52 2.36 -13.66
C ARG A 254 -8.82 3.43 -12.62
N LEU A 255 -7.90 4.36 -12.46
CA LEU A 255 -8.03 5.50 -11.54
C LEU A 255 -7.81 6.78 -12.36
N TYR A 256 -8.86 7.56 -12.50
CA TYR A 256 -8.83 8.86 -13.18
C TYR A 256 -9.09 9.96 -12.16
N LEU A 257 -8.06 10.78 -11.91
CA LEU A 257 -8.13 11.94 -11.04
C LEU A 257 -8.30 13.19 -11.90
N ASP A 258 -9.48 13.79 -11.83
CA ASP A 258 -9.78 15.10 -12.43
C ASP A 258 -9.39 16.19 -11.41
N ILE A 259 -8.27 16.87 -11.67
CA ILE A 259 -7.72 17.88 -10.76
C ILE A 259 -8.60 19.13 -10.76
N ALA A 260 -9.17 19.49 -11.91
CA ALA A 260 -10.01 20.69 -12.04
C ALA A 260 -11.35 20.51 -11.32
N ALA A 261 -12.01 19.38 -11.52
CA ALA A 261 -13.27 19.03 -10.85
C ALA A 261 -13.08 18.56 -9.41
N ASP A 262 -11.85 18.29 -8.99
CA ASP A 262 -11.49 17.71 -7.69
C ASP A 262 -12.28 16.43 -7.40
N GLU A 263 -12.25 15.50 -8.34
CA GLU A 263 -12.96 14.24 -8.25
C GLU A 263 -12.09 13.05 -8.70
N LEU A 264 -12.28 11.91 -8.04
CA LEU A 264 -11.68 10.64 -8.43
C LEU A 264 -12.75 9.73 -9.03
N ARG A 265 -12.50 9.24 -10.25
CA ARG A 265 -13.28 8.18 -10.88
C ARG A 265 -12.48 6.89 -10.88
N GLY A 266 -13.07 5.82 -10.42
CA GLY A 266 -12.48 4.49 -10.46
C GLY A 266 -13.35 3.52 -11.27
N GLU A 267 -12.68 2.53 -11.84
CA GLU A 267 -13.32 1.40 -12.50
C GLU A 267 -12.55 0.13 -12.12
N ASP A 268 -13.27 -0.87 -11.66
CA ASP A 268 -12.76 -2.22 -11.46
C ASP A 268 -13.44 -3.18 -12.44
N ALA A 269 -12.67 -3.92 -13.21
CA ALA A 269 -13.17 -4.88 -14.18
C ALA A 269 -12.53 -6.26 -13.96
N LEU A 270 -13.35 -7.30 -14.12
CA LEU A 270 -12.90 -8.68 -14.28
C LEU A 270 -13.01 -9.04 -15.75
N VAL A 271 -11.88 -9.33 -16.37
CA VAL A 271 -11.78 -9.59 -17.82
C VAL A 271 -11.37 -11.04 -18.03
N PRO A 272 -12.16 -11.86 -18.78
CA PRO A 272 -11.75 -13.22 -19.12
C PRO A 272 -10.49 -13.23 -19.96
N VAL A 273 -9.54 -14.11 -19.63
CA VAL A 273 -8.29 -14.27 -20.38
C VAL A 273 -8.51 -15.09 -21.65
N ASP A 274 -9.37 -16.11 -21.58
CA ASP A 274 -9.80 -16.92 -22.73
C ASP A 274 -11.32 -17.07 -22.75
N PRO A 275 -12.05 -16.13 -23.39
CA PRO A 275 -13.51 -16.19 -23.45
C PRO A 275 -14.06 -17.38 -24.24
N GLN A 276 -13.26 -17.96 -25.14
CA GLN A 276 -13.72 -19.04 -26.06
C GLN A 276 -13.47 -20.44 -25.47
N GLY A 277 -12.54 -20.58 -24.51
CA GLY A 277 -12.17 -21.86 -23.91
C GLY A 277 -13.13 -22.37 -22.81
N GLN A 278 -14.17 -21.61 -22.48
CA GLN A 278 -14.96 -21.86 -21.27
C GLN A 278 -16.14 -22.87 -21.43
N GLY A 279 -16.52 -23.27 -22.68
CA GLY A 279 -17.57 -24.26 -22.92
C GLY A 279 -18.85 -23.99 -22.11
N GLU A 280 -19.41 -25.04 -21.47
CA GLU A 280 -20.61 -24.92 -20.59
C GLU A 280 -20.28 -24.14 -19.29
N GLU A 281 -19.03 -24.09 -18.85
CA GLU A 281 -18.60 -23.31 -17.70
C GLU A 281 -18.70 -21.80 -17.96
N GLY A 282 -18.72 -21.35 -19.21
CA GLY A 282 -18.90 -19.95 -19.61
C GLY A 282 -20.20 -19.31 -19.08
N ARG A 283 -21.23 -20.11 -18.78
CA ARG A 283 -22.50 -19.65 -18.18
C ARG A 283 -22.43 -19.45 -16.67
N ARG A 284 -21.29 -19.75 -16.03
CA ARG A 284 -21.14 -19.65 -14.60
C ARG A 284 -21.03 -18.19 -14.14
N PHE A 285 -21.79 -17.86 -13.11
CA PHE A 285 -21.65 -16.60 -12.39
C PHE A 285 -20.63 -16.74 -11.26
N ILE A 286 -19.72 -15.79 -11.19
CA ILE A 286 -18.62 -15.74 -10.22
C ILE A 286 -18.84 -14.51 -9.34
N PRO A 287 -19.16 -14.68 -8.04
CA PRO A 287 -19.35 -13.54 -7.15
C PRO A 287 -18.01 -12.84 -6.89
N PHE A 288 -18.04 -11.52 -6.83
CA PHE A 288 -16.89 -10.70 -6.44
C PHE A 288 -17.31 -9.56 -5.51
N LYS A 289 -16.32 -9.04 -4.80
CA LYS A 289 -16.48 -7.90 -3.90
C LYS A 289 -15.36 -6.90 -4.17
N ILE A 290 -15.70 -5.61 -4.19
CA ILE A 290 -14.73 -4.52 -4.14
C ILE A 290 -14.87 -3.90 -2.76
N ARG A 291 -13.77 -3.85 -2.01
CA ARG A 291 -13.77 -3.29 -0.66
C ARG A 291 -13.05 -1.96 -0.63
N PHE A 292 -13.53 -1.08 0.23
CA PHE A 292 -12.85 0.14 0.64
C PHE A 292 -12.79 0.15 2.17
N GLN A 293 -11.60 -0.05 2.71
CA GLN A 293 -11.37 -0.01 4.16
C GLN A 293 -11.43 1.44 4.62
N VAL A 294 -12.41 1.76 5.46
CA VAL A 294 -12.62 3.12 5.95
C VAL A 294 -11.73 3.37 7.16
N HIS A 295 -10.98 4.48 7.16
CA HIS A 295 -10.15 4.85 8.31
C HIS A 295 -11.01 4.95 9.58
N PRO A 296 -10.54 4.52 10.76
CA PRO A 296 -11.35 4.49 11.99
C PRO A 296 -11.86 5.85 12.46
N ASP A 297 -11.26 6.95 12.05
CA ASP A 297 -11.70 8.31 12.36
C ASP A 297 -12.70 8.86 11.30
N VAL A 298 -13.17 7.99 10.39
CA VAL A 298 -14.16 8.32 9.36
C VAL A 298 -15.39 7.43 9.55
N SER A 299 -16.56 8.03 9.53
CA SER A 299 -17.84 7.30 9.51
C SER A 299 -18.30 7.10 8.08
N ALA A 300 -18.79 5.89 7.77
CA ALA A 300 -19.48 5.60 6.51
C ALA A 300 -20.99 5.45 6.78
N SER A 301 -21.81 6.04 5.94
CA SER A 301 -23.27 5.89 5.99
C SER A 301 -23.86 5.70 4.60
N LEU A 302 -24.75 4.71 4.48
CA LEU A 302 -25.45 4.41 3.23
C LEU A 302 -26.58 5.41 3.03
N ALA A 303 -26.69 5.97 1.83
CA ALA A 303 -27.77 6.89 1.47
C ALA A 303 -29.08 6.12 1.20
N ARG A 304 -30.19 6.85 1.07
CA ARG A 304 -31.52 6.26 0.82
C ARG A 304 -31.64 5.51 -0.51
N ASP A 305 -30.77 5.81 -1.48
CA ASP A 305 -30.70 5.10 -2.77
C ASP A 305 -30.13 3.68 -2.66
N GLY A 306 -29.60 3.31 -1.48
CA GLY A 306 -29.01 1.99 -1.22
C GLY A 306 -27.68 1.74 -1.94
N LYS A 307 -27.07 2.75 -2.56
CA LYS A 307 -25.82 2.64 -3.35
C LYS A 307 -24.78 3.67 -3.00
N SER A 308 -25.18 4.93 -2.85
CA SER A 308 -24.25 6.01 -2.49
C SER A 308 -23.85 5.92 -1.02
N VAL A 309 -22.58 6.08 -0.72
CA VAL A 309 -22.04 6.08 0.64
C VAL A 309 -21.44 7.45 0.94
N LEU A 310 -21.85 8.05 2.04
CA LEU A 310 -21.24 9.26 2.58
C LEU A 310 -20.12 8.87 3.54
N LEU A 311 -18.92 9.34 3.27
CA LEU A 311 -17.76 9.27 4.14
C LEU A 311 -17.57 10.61 4.82
N ARG A 312 -17.51 10.64 6.16
CA ARG A 312 -17.34 11.86 6.94
C ARG A 312 -16.31 11.66 8.05
N ALA A 313 -15.30 12.52 8.09
CA ALA A 313 -14.35 12.54 9.19
C ALA A 313 -15.03 13.06 10.48
N ALA A 314 -14.60 12.55 11.65
CA ALA A 314 -15.29 12.77 12.93
C ALA A 314 -15.38 14.24 13.34
N GLU A 315 -14.44 15.09 12.93
CA GLU A 315 -14.32 16.50 13.29
C GLU A 315 -14.67 17.45 12.16
N ASP A 316 -15.31 16.95 11.08
CA ASP A 316 -15.53 17.73 9.87
C ASP A 316 -17.00 17.68 9.44
N ASP A 317 -17.60 18.84 9.22
CA ASP A 317 -18.92 18.94 8.59
C ASP A 317 -18.88 18.60 7.09
N HIS A 318 -17.67 18.56 6.53
CA HIS A 318 -17.44 18.23 5.13
C HIS A 318 -17.39 16.71 4.95
N GLY A 319 -18.11 16.20 3.96
CA GLY A 319 -18.13 14.79 3.63
C GLY A 319 -17.72 14.52 2.20
N TRP A 320 -17.53 13.25 1.87
CA TRP A 320 -17.21 12.78 0.54
C TRP A 320 -18.18 11.69 0.10
N TRP A 321 -18.78 11.84 -1.06
CA TRP A 321 -19.67 10.86 -1.64
C TRP A 321 -18.92 9.83 -2.45
N LEU A 322 -19.02 8.56 -2.04
CA LEU A 322 -18.65 7.40 -2.86
C LEU A 322 -19.92 6.87 -3.56
N ARG A 323 -20.08 7.18 -4.84
CA ARG A 323 -21.16 6.70 -5.70
C ARG A 323 -20.68 5.55 -6.56
N ASN A 324 -21.54 4.57 -6.87
CA ASN A 324 -21.17 3.40 -7.66
C ASN A 324 -22.35 2.83 -8.44
N ASP A 325 -22.05 1.96 -9.43
CA ASP A 325 -23.03 1.23 -10.25
C ASP A 325 -23.03 -0.29 -9.94
N ALA A 326 -22.47 -0.73 -8.81
CA ALA A 326 -22.50 -2.13 -8.37
C ALA A 326 -23.92 -2.66 -8.16
N GLN A 327 -24.08 -3.97 -8.07
CA GLN A 327 -25.38 -4.59 -7.78
C GLN A 327 -25.90 -4.19 -6.40
N SER A 328 -25.05 -4.20 -5.38
CA SER A 328 -25.34 -3.69 -4.05
C SER A 328 -24.11 -3.03 -3.42
N ALA A 329 -24.38 -2.17 -2.45
CA ALA A 329 -23.37 -1.56 -1.58
C ALA A 329 -23.78 -1.80 -0.13
N ASP A 330 -22.82 -2.25 0.70
CA ASP A 330 -23.04 -2.53 2.11
C ASP A 330 -21.95 -1.86 2.94
N ILE A 331 -22.23 -1.62 4.22
CA ILE A 331 -21.24 -1.18 5.20
C ILE A 331 -21.06 -2.31 6.22
N GLU A 332 -19.86 -2.85 6.27
CA GLU A 332 -19.51 -3.94 7.17
C GLU A 332 -18.53 -3.50 8.24
N THR A 333 -18.48 -4.24 9.35
CA THR A 333 -17.45 -4.05 10.38
C THR A 333 -16.10 -4.52 9.85
N SER A 334 -15.05 -3.76 10.13
CA SER A 334 -13.67 -4.08 9.83
C SER A 334 -12.77 -3.83 11.03
N VAL A 335 -11.49 -4.14 10.90
CA VAL A 335 -10.46 -3.91 11.88
C VAL A 335 -9.33 -3.07 11.28
N TYR A 336 -8.79 -2.19 12.08
CA TYR A 336 -7.63 -1.37 11.77
C TYR A 336 -6.62 -1.48 12.91
N PHE A 337 -5.33 -1.51 12.60
CA PHE A 337 -4.27 -1.55 13.61
C PHE A 337 -3.60 -0.19 13.76
N GLN A 338 -3.35 0.17 15.00
CA GLN A 338 -2.58 1.36 15.33
C GLN A 338 -1.69 1.04 16.53
N ASP A 339 -0.39 1.22 16.39
CA ASP A 339 0.61 0.85 17.41
C ASP A 339 0.45 -0.60 17.88
N GLY A 340 0.23 -1.52 16.94
CA GLY A 340 0.00 -2.94 17.19
C GLY A 340 -1.35 -3.28 17.83
N LYS A 341 -2.22 -2.31 18.09
CA LYS A 341 -3.52 -2.49 18.75
C LYS A 341 -4.67 -2.42 17.75
N ALA A 342 -5.60 -3.38 17.88
CA ALA A 342 -6.79 -3.41 17.03
C ALA A 342 -7.79 -2.30 17.44
N ARG A 343 -8.26 -1.55 16.47
CA ARG A 343 -9.37 -0.60 16.55
C ARG A 343 -10.51 -1.08 15.67
N ARG A 344 -11.75 -0.84 16.11
CA ARG A 344 -12.92 -1.08 15.27
C ARG A 344 -12.94 -0.05 14.14
N ALA A 345 -13.15 -0.55 12.92
CA ALA A 345 -13.31 0.25 11.71
C ALA A 345 -14.54 -0.22 10.91
N GLN A 346 -14.80 0.44 9.81
CA GLN A 346 -15.82 0.07 8.82
C GLN A 346 -15.16 -0.24 7.48
N GLN A 347 -15.87 -0.96 6.63
CA GLN A 347 -15.53 -1.08 5.22
C GLN A 347 -16.78 -0.91 4.36
N VAL A 348 -16.65 -0.25 3.24
CA VAL A 348 -17.65 -0.23 2.19
C VAL A 348 -17.41 -1.44 1.30
N VAL A 349 -18.45 -2.23 1.03
CA VAL A 349 -18.36 -3.44 0.21
C VAL A 349 -19.32 -3.31 -0.95
N LEU A 350 -18.78 -3.19 -2.16
CA LEU A 350 -19.54 -3.25 -3.41
C LEU A 350 -19.56 -4.69 -3.90
N ARG A 351 -20.74 -5.21 -4.18
CA ARG A 351 -20.93 -6.60 -4.61
C ARG A 351 -21.37 -6.67 -6.05
N GLY A 352 -20.90 -7.71 -6.74
CA GLY A 352 -21.29 -8.01 -8.10
C GLY A 352 -21.10 -9.48 -8.44
N GLN A 353 -21.53 -9.82 -9.65
CA GLN A 353 -21.32 -11.13 -10.26
C GLN A 353 -20.71 -10.95 -11.65
N ALA A 354 -19.60 -11.63 -11.90
CA ALA A 354 -18.98 -11.70 -13.22
C ALA A 354 -19.48 -12.94 -13.96
N ARG A 355 -19.71 -12.83 -15.26
CA ARG A 355 -19.89 -13.99 -16.12
C ARG A 355 -18.53 -14.51 -16.55
N ALA A 356 -18.31 -15.81 -16.51
CA ALA A 356 -17.05 -16.41 -16.91
C ALA A 356 -16.64 -16.04 -18.35
N GLU A 357 -17.61 -15.92 -19.26
CA GLU A 357 -17.41 -15.61 -20.69
C GLU A 357 -17.19 -14.13 -21.02
N SER A 358 -17.78 -13.21 -20.23
CA SER A 358 -17.79 -11.76 -20.56
C SER A 358 -17.28 -10.87 -19.44
N GLY A 359 -17.00 -11.44 -18.25
CA GLY A 359 -16.51 -10.68 -17.10
C GLY A 359 -17.59 -9.82 -16.43
N ALA A 360 -17.12 -8.78 -15.77
CA ALA A 360 -17.94 -7.74 -15.14
C ALA A 360 -17.13 -6.45 -15.01
N ARG A 361 -17.86 -5.34 -14.81
CA ARG A 361 -17.28 -4.02 -14.57
C ARG A 361 -18.13 -3.28 -13.56
N VAL A 362 -17.45 -2.59 -12.61
CA VAL A 362 -18.06 -1.68 -11.66
C VAL A 362 -17.33 -0.36 -11.71
N ARG A 363 -18.08 0.72 -11.86
CA ARG A 363 -17.58 2.09 -11.80
C ARG A 363 -17.95 2.71 -10.47
N TRP A 364 -17.04 3.49 -9.95
CA TRP A 364 -17.26 4.25 -8.74
C TRP A 364 -16.63 5.63 -8.84
N LYS A 365 -17.09 6.56 -8.02
CA LYS A 365 -16.68 7.95 -8.06
C LYS A 365 -16.66 8.53 -6.66
N LEU A 366 -15.55 9.19 -6.29
CA LEU A 366 -15.43 9.96 -5.07
C LEU A 366 -15.51 11.45 -5.39
N THR A 367 -16.46 12.14 -4.78
CA THR A 367 -16.66 13.59 -4.95
C THR A 367 -16.94 14.25 -3.62
N SER A 368 -16.50 15.50 -3.45
CA SER A 368 -16.87 16.30 -2.30
C SER A 368 -18.40 16.37 -2.14
N ALA A 369 -18.88 16.24 -0.91
CA ALA A 369 -20.24 16.55 -0.52
C ALA A 369 -20.27 18.02 -0.11
N ALA A 370 -20.20 18.94 -1.08
CA ALA A 370 -20.31 20.36 -0.79
C ALA A 370 -21.54 20.63 0.08
N PRO A 371 -21.46 21.51 1.10
CA PRO A 371 -22.66 21.96 1.79
C PRO A 371 -23.59 22.51 0.72
N GLY A 372 -24.80 21.94 0.62
CA GLY A 372 -25.79 22.41 -0.31
C GLY A 372 -25.92 23.92 -0.13
N LYS A 373 -25.72 24.71 -1.20
CA LYS A 373 -26.16 26.09 -1.20
C LYS A 373 -27.66 25.98 -1.04
N GLY A 374 -28.13 26.16 0.22
CA GLY A 374 -29.53 26.33 0.53
C GLY A 374 -30.09 27.60 -0.08
#